data_7c212da97970066d616cf00bd817b379
#
_entry.id   7c212da97970066d616cf00bd817b379
#
_cell.length_a   1.000
_cell.length_b   1.000
_cell.length_c   1.000
_cell.angle_alpha   90.00
_cell.angle_beta   90.00
_cell.angle_gamma   90.00
#
_symmetry.space_group_name_H-M   'P 1'
#
loop_
_entity.id
_entity.type
_entity.pdbx_description
1 polymer ?
#
loop_
_entity_poly.entity_id
_entity_poly.type
_entity_poly.pdbx_seq_one_letter_code
_entity_poly.pdbx_strand_id
1 'polypeptide(L)'
;MIVGAVTDIGKIRDINQDFMFVGDVESFPLYIVADGMGGHNAGEVASNMAVHIIKKVFIDNIKRLKDKENIKRTIEEAISQANKKIYLESKKVLKYAGMGTTITLAYIFNNNIYIGHVGDSRAYFATGEKIYQITDDHSLVNELIKNGSITPEEAINHPQ
;
A
#
# COMPACT_ATOMS: atom_id res chain seq x y z
N MET A 1 -5.76 8.36 20.25
CA MET A 1 -4.65 7.78 19.45
C MET A 1 -3.74 8.92 18.99
N ILE A 2 -2.43 8.71 18.91
CA ILE A 2 -1.47 9.67 18.33
C ILE A 2 -0.96 9.07 17.02
N VAL A 3 -0.91 9.88 15.95
CA VAL A 3 -0.44 9.47 14.64
C VAL A 3 0.74 10.36 14.24
N GLY A 4 1.82 9.74 13.78
CA GLY A 4 2.95 10.42 13.15
C GLY A 4 3.15 9.87 11.74
N ALA A 5 3.49 10.75 10.79
CA ALA A 5 3.77 10.37 9.42
C ALA A 5 4.86 11.26 8.83
N VAL A 6 5.71 10.68 8.00
CA VAL A 6 6.79 11.39 7.32
C VAL A 6 7.05 10.76 5.96
N THR A 7 7.37 11.57 4.99
CA THR A 7 7.93 11.18 3.70
C THR A 7 9.07 12.13 3.36
N ASP A 8 10.11 11.64 2.73
CA ASP A 8 11.29 12.43 2.38
C ASP A 8 11.92 11.88 1.10
N ILE A 9 12.39 12.76 0.23
CA ILE A 9 13.01 12.40 -1.05
C ILE A 9 14.35 11.69 -0.88
N GLY A 10 14.99 11.86 0.28
CA GLY A 10 16.35 11.38 0.54
C GLY A 10 17.42 12.21 -0.17
N LYS A 11 18.65 11.64 -0.22
CA LYS A 11 19.85 12.35 -0.70
C LYS A 11 20.24 12.03 -2.15
N ILE A 12 19.60 11.06 -2.78
CA ILE A 12 20.04 10.48 -4.05
C ILE A 12 18.99 10.67 -5.16
N ARG A 13 17.72 10.63 -4.80
CA ARG A 13 16.61 10.74 -5.78
C ARG A 13 16.31 12.19 -6.11
N ASP A 14 15.93 12.46 -7.36
CA ASP A 14 15.47 13.79 -7.80
C ASP A 14 14.00 14.02 -7.48
N ILE A 15 13.22 12.95 -7.33
CA ILE A 15 11.77 12.98 -7.12
C ILE A 15 11.39 11.97 -6.06
N ASN A 16 10.55 12.39 -5.12
CA ASN A 16 9.89 11.48 -4.18
C ASN A 16 8.72 10.82 -4.90
N GLN A 17 8.78 9.50 -5.07
CA GLN A 17 7.73 8.71 -5.71
C GLN A 17 6.76 8.09 -4.70
N ASP A 18 7.01 8.30 -3.41
CA ASP A 18 6.09 7.89 -2.35
C ASP A 18 4.93 8.87 -2.23
N PHE A 19 3.79 8.35 -1.85
CA PHE A 19 2.64 9.15 -1.47
C PHE A 19 1.94 8.56 -0.25
N MET A 20 1.41 9.43 0.61
CA MET A 20 0.72 8.99 1.81
C MET A 20 -0.56 9.78 2.06
N PHE A 21 -1.48 9.18 2.81
CA PHE A 21 -2.66 9.83 3.35
C PHE A 21 -2.79 9.50 4.84
N VAL A 22 -3.00 10.55 5.63
CA VAL A 22 -3.28 10.46 7.06
C VAL A 22 -4.68 11.02 7.29
N GLY A 23 -5.59 10.14 7.64
CA GLY A 23 -6.96 10.50 7.97
C GLY A 23 -7.09 11.04 9.39
N ASP A 24 -8.24 11.62 9.67
CA ASP A 24 -8.58 12.08 11.01
C ASP A 24 -8.92 10.90 11.94
N VAL A 25 -8.34 10.91 13.12
CA VAL A 25 -8.42 9.81 14.09
C VAL A 25 -9.86 9.49 14.53
N GLU A 26 -10.73 10.50 14.60
CA GLU A 26 -12.08 10.35 15.12
C GLU A 26 -13.12 10.17 14.02
N SER A 27 -13.00 10.96 12.95
CA SER A 27 -14.02 11.01 11.91
C SER A 27 -13.72 10.16 10.68
N PHE A 28 -12.43 9.93 10.37
CA PHE A 28 -12.01 9.16 9.18
C PHE A 28 -10.64 8.50 9.38
N PRO A 29 -10.54 7.45 10.21
CA PRO A 29 -9.30 6.80 10.62
C PRO A 29 -8.75 5.85 9.55
N LEU A 30 -8.47 6.38 8.36
CA LEU A 30 -7.84 5.73 7.23
C LEU A 30 -6.41 6.27 7.05
N TYR A 31 -5.45 5.37 6.96
CA TYR A 31 -4.04 5.68 6.77
C TYR A 31 -3.53 4.86 5.58
N ILE A 32 -2.79 5.50 4.68
CA ILE A 32 -2.31 4.86 3.45
C ILE A 32 -0.89 5.29 3.20
N VAL A 33 -0.02 4.34 2.85
CA VAL A 33 1.29 4.58 2.26
C VAL A 33 1.38 3.85 0.92
N ALA A 34 2.02 4.48 -0.05
CA ALA A 34 2.20 3.98 -1.40
C ALA A 34 3.59 4.34 -1.90
N ASP A 35 4.40 3.35 -2.25
CA ASP A 35 5.72 3.50 -2.86
C ASP A 35 5.57 3.31 -4.38
N GLY A 36 5.78 4.37 -5.11
CA GLY A 36 5.61 4.40 -6.56
C GLY A 36 6.83 3.89 -7.31
N MET A 37 6.61 3.00 -8.26
CA MET A 37 7.64 2.49 -9.16
C MET A 37 7.34 2.83 -10.61
N GLY A 38 8.40 3.11 -11.39
CA GLY A 38 8.33 3.42 -12.82
C GLY A 38 9.46 4.35 -13.24
N GLY A 39 9.85 4.28 -14.53
CA GLY A 39 10.85 5.20 -15.08
C GLY A 39 10.32 6.64 -15.10
N HIS A 40 11.20 7.65 -15.00
CA HIS A 40 10.88 9.08 -15.12
C HIS A 40 9.49 9.49 -14.61
N ASN A 41 9.33 9.93 -13.40
CA ASN A 41 8.09 10.53 -12.83
C ASN A 41 6.80 9.65 -12.87
N ALA A 42 6.85 8.43 -13.37
CA ALA A 42 5.64 7.60 -13.51
C ALA A 42 5.23 6.96 -12.17
N GLY A 43 6.17 6.66 -11.28
CA GLY A 43 5.89 6.14 -9.94
C GLY A 43 5.13 7.14 -9.07
N GLU A 44 5.52 8.43 -9.09
CA GLU A 44 4.81 9.52 -8.39
C GLU A 44 3.34 9.61 -8.84
N VAL A 45 3.09 9.45 -10.14
CA VAL A 45 1.72 9.46 -10.66
C VAL A 45 0.93 8.25 -10.15
N ALA A 46 1.55 7.06 -10.15
CA ALA A 46 0.89 5.84 -9.70
C ALA A 46 0.54 5.87 -8.21
N SER A 47 1.48 6.23 -7.34
CA SER A 47 1.27 6.31 -5.89
C SER A 47 0.20 7.36 -5.53
N ASN A 48 0.27 8.54 -6.14
CA ASN A 48 -0.72 9.60 -5.97
C ASN A 48 -2.13 9.14 -6.40
N MET A 49 -2.24 8.55 -7.61
CA MET A 49 -3.51 8.03 -8.11
C MET A 49 -4.10 6.96 -7.19
N ALA A 50 -3.29 6.02 -6.72
CA ALA A 50 -3.72 4.95 -5.84
C ALA A 50 -4.34 5.50 -4.56
N VAL A 51 -3.62 6.37 -3.86
CA VAL A 51 -4.08 6.97 -2.61
C VAL A 51 -5.38 7.76 -2.80
N HIS A 52 -5.48 8.57 -3.86
CA HIS A 52 -6.70 9.33 -4.14
C HIS A 52 -7.91 8.46 -4.45
N ILE A 53 -7.73 7.40 -5.23
CA ILE A 53 -8.82 6.46 -5.56
C ILE A 53 -9.27 5.71 -4.31
N ILE A 54 -8.34 5.17 -3.52
CA ILE A 54 -8.66 4.44 -2.29
C ILE A 54 -9.42 5.36 -1.32
N LYS A 55 -8.89 6.56 -1.06
CA LYS A 55 -9.57 7.56 -0.23
C LYS A 55 -10.99 7.84 -0.70
N LYS A 56 -11.18 8.04 -2.02
CA LYS A 56 -12.50 8.29 -2.60
C LYS A 56 -13.45 7.13 -2.37
N VAL A 57 -13.04 5.89 -2.61
CA VAL A 57 -13.88 4.71 -2.39
C VAL A 57 -14.30 4.61 -0.93
N PHE A 58 -13.41 4.87 0.02
CA PHE A 58 -13.75 4.89 1.44
C PHE A 58 -14.76 5.99 1.79
N ILE A 59 -14.59 7.20 1.26
CA ILE A 59 -15.55 8.31 1.46
C ILE A 59 -16.91 7.95 0.90
N ASP A 60 -16.98 7.44 -0.32
CA ASP A 60 -18.23 7.07 -0.98
C ASP A 60 -18.98 5.94 -0.23
N ASN A 61 -18.24 5.10 0.49
CA ASN A 61 -18.79 3.98 1.27
C ASN A 61 -18.86 4.24 2.78
N ILE A 62 -18.55 5.45 3.27
CA ILE A 62 -18.41 5.75 4.71
C ILE A 62 -19.61 5.29 5.55
N LYS A 63 -20.82 5.41 5.02
CA LYS A 63 -22.04 4.98 5.71
C LYS A 63 -22.17 3.46 5.88
N ARG A 64 -21.42 2.68 5.11
CA ARG A 64 -21.42 1.21 5.12
C ARG A 64 -20.29 0.62 5.97
N LEU A 65 -19.29 1.41 6.36
CA LEU A 65 -18.13 0.96 7.16
C LEU A 65 -18.51 0.72 8.63
N LYS A 66 -19.51 -0.11 8.88
CA LYS A 66 -20.10 -0.35 10.22
C LYS A 66 -19.85 -1.75 10.76
N ASP A 67 -19.30 -2.64 9.96
CA ASP A 67 -18.99 -4.02 10.33
C ASP A 67 -17.77 -4.53 9.55
N LYS A 68 -17.21 -5.64 10.04
CA LYS A 68 -16.00 -6.26 9.52
C LYS A 68 -16.08 -6.61 8.02
N GLU A 69 -17.21 -7.16 7.59
CA GLU A 69 -17.36 -7.66 6.22
C GLU A 69 -17.45 -6.49 5.22
N ASN A 70 -18.18 -5.45 5.55
CA ASN A 70 -18.25 -4.24 4.72
C ASN A 70 -16.92 -3.52 4.65
N ILE A 71 -16.15 -3.47 5.76
CA ILE A 71 -14.81 -2.87 5.76
C ILE A 71 -13.86 -3.66 4.86
N LYS A 72 -13.80 -4.99 5.01
CA LYS A 72 -12.95 -5.84 4.17
C LYS A 72 -13.29 -5.69 2.69
N ARG A 73 -14.56 -5.79 2.34
CA ARG A 73 -15.03 -5.62 0.97
C ARG A 73 -14.68 -4.24 0.40
N THR A 74 -14.77 -3.19 1.21
CA THR A 74 -14.40 -1.84 0.78
C THR A 74 -12.91 -1.72 0.53
N ILE A 75 -12.07 -2.36 1.34
CA ILE A 75 -10.61 -2.44 1.12
C ILE A 75 -10.30 -3.13 -0.21
N GLU A 76 -10.87 -4.31 -0.44
CA GLU A 76 -10.67 -5.08 -1.68
C GLU A 76 -11.13 -4.29 -2.92
N GLU A 77 -12.31 -3.68 -2.84
CA GLU A 77 -12.86 -2.84 -3.90
C GLU A 77 -11.95 -1.63 -4.19
N ALA A 78 -11.49 -0.95 -3.16
CA ALA A 78 -10.64 0.23 -3.29
C ALA A 78 -9.30 -0.09 -3.97
N ILE A 79 -8.63 -1.16 -3.54
CA ILE A 79 -7.37 -1.63 -4.13
C ILE A 79 -7.60 -2.07 -5.58
N SER A 80 -8.67 -2.84 -5.85
CA SER A 80 -9.00 -3.30 -7.20
C SER A 80 -9.29 -2.13 -8.17
N GLN A 81 -10.04 -1.11 -7.72
CA GLN A 81 -10.30 0.08 -8.52
C GLN A 81 -9.03 0.88 -8.79
N ALA A 82 -8.17 1.05 -7.78
CA ALA A 82 -6.88 1.72 -7.93
C ALA A 82 -6.01 0.99 -8.96
N ASN A 83 -5.82 -0.31 -8.81
CA ASN A 83 -5.04 -1.14 -9.74
C ASN A 83 -5.57 -1.05 -11.19
N LYS A 84 -6.87 -1.22 -11.37
CA LYS A 84 -7.50 -1.11 -12.70
C LYS A 84 -7.24 0.25 -13.34
N LYS A 85 -7.39 1.34 -12.58
CA LYS A 85 -7.22 2.69 -13.10
C LYS A 85 -5.77 2.98 -13.47
N ILE A 86 -4.82 2.62 -12.62
CA ILE A 86 -3.38 2.77 -12.86
C ILE A 86 -2.98 1.97 -14.11
N TYR A 87 -3.42 0.72 -14.21
CA TYR A 87 -3.15 -0.13 -15.37
C TYR A 87 -3.69 0.49 -16.67
N LEU A 88 -4.93 0.98 -16.67
CA LEU A 88 -5.51 1.61 -17.87
C LEU A 88 -4.75 2.88 -18.27
N GLU A 89 -4.35 3.72 -17.32
CA GLU A 89 -3.58 4.92 -17.62
C GLU A 89 -2.15 4.57 -18.11
N SER A 90 -1.52 3.53 -17.57
CA SER A 90 -0.20 3.07 -18.04
C SER A 90 -0.22 2.56 -19.48
N LYS A 91 -1.37 2.05 -19.96
CA LYS A 91 -1.56 1.64 -21.36
C LYS A 91 -1.93 2.77 -22.29
N LYS A 92 -2.61 3.79 -21.76
CA LYS A 92 -3.15 4.90 -22.55
C LYS A 92 -2.12 5.99 -22.83
N VAL A 93 -1.23 6.23 -21.87
CA VAL A 93 -0.25 7.33 -21.91
C VAL A 93 1.16 6.75 -21.92
N LEU A 94 1.86 6.88 -23.04
CA LEU A 94 3.18 6.26 -23.24
C LEU A 94 4.20 6.61 -22.13
N LYS A 95 4.21 7.85 -21.67
CA LYS A 95 5.10 8.29 -20.56
C LYS A 95 4.82 7.61 -19.22
N TYR A 96 3.68 6.94 -19.07
CA TYR A 96 3.28 6.19 -17.89
C TYR A 96 3.43 4.67 -18.05
N ALA A 97 4.02 4.23 -19.18
CA ALA A 97 4.23 2.81 -19.42
C ALA A 97 5.05 2.17 -18.30
N GLY A 98 4.53 1.07 -17.74
CA GLY A 98 5.19 0.35 -16.64
C GLY A 98 5.07 1.00 -15.26
N MET A 99 4.31 2.08 -15.10
CA MET A 99 4.07 2.63 -13.78
C MET A 99 3.29 1.66 -12.88
N GLY A 100 3.64 1.65 -11.61
CA GLY A 100 2.98 0.87 -10.58
C GLY A 100 3.22 1.50 -9.21
N THR A 101 2.62 0.93 -8.19
CA THR A 101 2.84 1.35 -6.82
C THR A 101 2.49 0.22 -5.85
N THR A 102 3.17 0.17 -4.72
CA THR A 102 2.72 -0.59 -3.56
C THR A 102 1.52 0.10 -2.93
N ILE A 103 0.79 -0.62 -2.11
CA ILE A 103 -0.21 -0.08 -1.19
C ILE A 103 -0.11 -0.83 0.13
N THR A 104 0.02 -0.08 1.21
CA THR A 104 -0.25 -0.56 2.55
C THR A 104 -1.18 0.44 3.22
N LEU A 105 -2.39 0.00 3.53
CA LEU A 105 -3.40 0.83 4.19
C LEU A 105 -3.83 0.21 5.51
N ALA A 106 -4.21 1.07 6.45
CA ALA A 106 -4.83 0.69 7.71
C ALA A 106 -6.12 1.50 7.90
N TYR A 107 -7.22 0.83 8.20
CA TYR A 107 -8.47 1.43 8.63
C TYR A 107 -8.82 0.96 10.04
N ILE A 108 -9.11 1.90 10.94
CA ILE A 108 -9.39 1.59 12.34
C ILE A 108 -10.88 1.68 12.60
N PHE A 109 -11.44 0.60 13.16
CA PHE A 109 -12.84 0.56 13.53
C PHE A 109 -13.06 -0.35 14.75
N ASN A 110 -13.75 0.15 15.77
CA ASN A 110 -14.10 -0.60 16.98
C ASN A 110 -12.92 -1.36 17.61
N ASN A 111 -11.81 -0.68 17.91
CA ASN A 111 -10.59 -1.26 18.48
C ASN A 111 -9.89 -2.32 17.60
N ASN A 112 -10.28 -2.45 16.34
CA ASN A 112 -9.62 -3.33 15.38
C ASN A 112 -8.93 -2.50 14.30
N ILE A 113 -7.82 -3.01 13.80
CA ILE A 113 -7.12 -2.48 12.64
C ILE A 113 -7.36 -3.44 11.47
N TYR A 114 -7.87 -2.91 10.38
CA TYR A 114 -8.07 -3.62 9.12
C TYR A 114 -6.99 -3.18 8.16
N ILE A 115 -6.19 -4.12 7.67
CA ILE A 115 -5.06 -3.85 6.79
C ILE A 115 -5.36 -4.37 5.39
N GLY A 116 -5.10 -3.51 4.39
CA GLY A 116 -5.02 -3.89 3.00
C GLY A 116 -3.60 -3.69 2.49
N HIS A 117 -3.06 -4.68 1.76
CA HIS A 117 -1.67 -4.67 1.36
C HIS A 117 -1.46 -5.24 -0.04
N VAL A 118 -0.61 -4.58 -0.83
CA VAL A 118 -0.09 -5.03 -2.12
C VAL A 118 1.33 -4.49 -2.28
N GLY A 119 2.29 -5.35 -2.58
CA GLY A 119 3.69 -5.00 -2.84
C GLY A 119 4.62 -5.47 -1.72
N ASP A 120 5.74 -4.78 -1.57
CA ASP A 120 6.83 -5.07 -0.63
C ASP A 120 7.02 -4.00 0.46
N SER A 121 6.17 -2.98 0.50
CA SER A 121 6.04 -2.09 1.66
C SER A 121 5.50 -2.88 2.86
N ARG A 122 5.93 -2.58 4.07
CA ARG A 122 5.63 -3.44 5.22
C ARG A 122 4.88 -2.72 6.33
N ALA A 123 4.00 -3.44 6.99
CA ALA A 123 3.38 -3.01 8.25
C ALA A 123 3.88 -3.88 9.40
N TYR A 124 4.13 -3.24 10.54
CA TYR A 124 4.61 -3.89 11.74
C TYR A 124 3.71 -3.56 12.92
N PHE A 125 3.55 -4.53 13.80
CA PHE A 125 2.93 -4.34 15.11
C PHE A 125 4.02 -4.44 16.18
N ALA A 126 4.13 -3.41 17.02
CA ALA A 126 5.06 -3.36 18.13
C ALA A 126 4.31 -3.34 19.45
N THR A 127 4.74 -4.17 20.41
CA THR A 127 4.21 -4.20 21.77
C THR A 127 5.34 -4.51 22.75
N GLY A 128 5.51 -3.66 23.77
CA GLY A 128 6.63 -3.79 24.71
C GLY A 128 7.97 -3.83 23.98
N GLU A 129 8.71 -4.93 24.12
CA GLU A 129 10.03 -5.14 23.50
C GLU A 129 9.97 -5.96 22.18
N LYS A 130 8.76 -6.30 21.71
CA LYS A 130 8.59 -7.16 20.53
C LYS A 130 8.01 -6.40 19.36
N ILE A 131 8.50 -6.74 18.16
CA ILE A 131 7.99 -6.26 16.89
C ILE A 131 7.63 -7.44 15.98
N TYR A 132 6.50 -7.36 15.32
CA TYR A 132 5.99 -8.39 14.43
C TYR A 132 5.65 -7.78 13.08
N GLN A 133 6.18 -8.34 12.00
CA GLN A 133 5.70 -8.01 10.66
C GLN A 133 4.34 -8.67 10.45
N ILE A 134 3.37 -7.89 10.00
CA ILE A 134 1.97 -8.34 9.81
C ILE A 134 1.56 -8.39 8.34
N THR A 135 2.40 -7.94 7.44
CA THR A 135 2.24 -8.06 5.99
C THR A 135 3.27 -9.01 5.42
N ASP A 136 2.91 -9.74 4.39
CA ASP A 136 3.83 -10.56 3.59
C ASP A 136 4.23 -9.78 2.33
N ASP A 137 5.52 -9.70 2.03
CA ASP A 137 5.98 -9.06 0.81
C ASP A 137 5.49 -9.82 -0.43
N HIS A 138 4.89 -9.12 -1.36
CA HIS A 138 4.54 -9.65 -2.68
C HIS A 138 5.74 -9.49 -3.62
N SER A 139 6.75 -10.33 -3.46
CA SER A 139 7.94 -10.41 -4.30
C SER A 139 8.09 -11.81 -4.87
N LEU A 140 8.80 -11.92 -6.01
CA LEU A 140 9.09 -13.24 -6.60
C LEU A 140 9.85 -14.13 -5.63
N VAL A 141 10.81 -13.56 -4.91
CA VAL A 141 11.61 -14.29 -3.91
C VAL A 141 10.72 -14.88 -2.82
N ASN A 142 9.78 -14.10 -2.32
CA ASN A 142 8.85 -14.57 -1.28
C ASN A 142 7.89 -15.65 -1.79
N GLU A 143 7.45 -15.57 -3.04
CA GLU A 143 6.67 -16.63 -3.69
C GLU A 143 7.48 -17.93 -3.85
N LEU A 144 8.78 -17.83 -4.20
CA LEU A 144 9.68 -18.97 -4.30
C LEU A 144 9.92 -19.65 -2.93
N ILE A 145 9.99 -18.86 -1.85
CA ILE A 145 10.05 -19.41 -0.49
C ILE A 145 8.74 -20.11 -0.14
N LYS A 146 7.60 -19.46 -0.36
CA LYS A 146 6.27 -19.98 -0.01
C LYS A 146 5.93 -21.29 -0.73
N ASN A 147 6.36 -21.44 -1.98
CA ASN A 147 6.14 -22.66 -2.76
C ASN A 147 7.24 -23.72 -2.56
N GLY A 148 8.24 -23.46 -1.72
CA GLY A 148 9.32 -24.38 -1.40
C GLY A 148 10.39 -24.51 -2.49
N SER A 149 10.45 -23.61 -3.47
CA SER A 149 11.45 -23.63 -4.54
C SER A 149 12.82 -23.19 -4.06
N ILE A 150 12.89 -22.32 -3.07
CA ILE A 150 14.11 -21.88 -2.40
C ILE A 150 13.91 -21.81 -0.88
N THR A 151 15.00 -21.94 -0.12
CA THR A 151 14.98 -21.74 1.33
C THR A 151 15.11 -20.24 1.67
N PRO A 152 14.76 -19.82 2.91
CA PRO A 152 15.00 -18.45 3.35
C PRO A 152 16.48 -18.01 3.27
N GLU A 153 17.42 -18.96 3.49
CA GLU A 153 18.86 -18.72 3.39
C GLU A 153 19.28 -18.45 1.94
N GLU A 154 18.76 -19.21 0.99
CA GLU A 154 19.01 -19.02 -0.45
C GLU A 154 18.43 -17.71 -0.97
N ALA A 155 17.32 -17.25 -0.38
CA ALA A 155 16.66 -16.00 -0.72
C ALA A 155 17.53 -14.76 -0.46
N ILE A 156 18.39 -14.79 0.57
CA ILE A 156 19.26 -13.65 0.95
C ILE A 156 20.21 -13.27 -0.20
N ASN A 157 20.64 -14.23 -1.00
CA ASN A 157 21.57 -14.02 -2.12
C ASN A 157 20.90 -14.15 -3.50
N HIS A 158 19.57 -14.18 -3.55
CA HIS A 158 18.85 -14.30 -4.80
C HIS A 158 18.99 -13.02 -5.65
N PRO A 159 19.24 -13.14 -6.98
CA PRO A 159 19.53 -11.98 -7.82
C PRO A 159 18.34 -11.06 -8.13
N GLN A 160 17.17 -11.38 -7.62
CA GLN A 160 15.95 -10.56 -7.77
C GLN A 160 15.37 -10.21 -6.40
#